data_dd65f13265ca29abcfd39952154c2944
#
_entry.id   dd65f13265ca29abcfd39952154c2944
#
_cell.length_a   1.000
_cell.length_b   1.000
_cell.length_c   1.000
_cell.angle_alpha   90.00
_cell.angle_beta   90.00
_cell.angle_gamma   90.00
#
_symmetry.space_group_name_H-M   'P 1'
#
loop_
_entity.id
_entity.type
_entity.pdbx_description
1 polymer ?
#
loop_
_entity_poly.entity_id
_entity_poly.type
_entity_poly.pdbx_seq_one_letter_code
_entity_poly.pdbx_strand_id
1 'polypeptide(L)'
;MLKNLEQLIKTIRERKNSSSDKSYTNKLLNDKNLCVSKVKEEIVELIDSVQNNSNKIHESADVIYHLMVYLEANNIKIEDVMVELGNRRK
;
A
#
# COMPACT_ATOMS: atom_id res chain seq x y z
N MET A 1 15.21 -7.31 7.40
CA MET A 1 13.92 -7.98 7.37
C MET A 1 12.87 -7.21 6.58
N LEU A 2 12.79 -5.90 6.74
CA LEU A 2 11.79 -5.11 6.01
C LEU A 2 12.31 -4.44 4.75
N LYS A 3 13.36 -5.00 4.16
CA LYS A 3 13.96 -4.45 2.94
C LYS A 3 12.99 -4.42 1.76
N ASN A 4 12.16 -5.45 1.64
CA ASN A 4 11.19 -5.50 0.54
C ASN A 4 10.14 -4.40 0.66
N LEU A 5 9.75 -4.06 1.89
CA LEU A 5 8.83 -2.95 2.12
C LEU A 5 9.48 -1.62 1.74
N GLU A 6 10.71 -1.39 2.15
CA GLU A 6 11.46 -0.19 1.79
C GLU A 6 11.63 -0.08 0.27
N GLN A 7 11.94 -1.19 -0.40
CA GLN A 7 12.06 -1.23 -1.85
C GLN A 7 10.73 -0.93 -2.53
N LEU A 8 9.63 -1.44 -1.99
CA LEU A 8 8.29 -1.17 -2.50
C LEU A 8 7.99 0.33 -2.45
N ILE A 9 8.26 0.97 -1.31
CA ILE A 9 8.01 2.41 -1.13
C ILE A 9 8.83 3.21 -2.15
N LYS A 10 10.08 2.84 -2.34
CA LYS A 10 10.95 3.49 -3.32
C LYS A 10 10.39 3.35 -4.74
N THR A 11 9.95 2.15 -5.10
CA THR A 11 9.36 1.88 -6.41
C THR A 11 8.10 2.71 -6.64
N ILE A 12 7.21 2.78 -5.62
CA ILE A 12 6.00 3.59 -5.72
C ILE A 12 6.35 5.06 -5.98
N ARG A 13 7.33 5.59 -5.28
CA ARG A 13 7.77 6.98 -5.46
C ARG A 13 8.35 7.21 -6.86
N GLU A 14 9.07 6.25 -7.40
CA GLU A 14 9.57 6.31 -8.77
C GLU A 14 8.41 6.35 -9.78
N ARG A 15 7.38 5.52 -9.58
CA ARG A 15 6.21 5.47 -10.45
C ARG A 15 5.40 6.77 -10.37
N LYS A 16 5.41 7.43 -9.24
CA LYS A 16 4.71 8.71 -9.04
C LYS A 16 5.24 9.78 -10.00
N ASN A 17 6.54 9.73 -10.28
CA ASN A 17 7.21 10.69 -11.17
C ASN A 17 7.26 10.21 -12.62
N SER A 18 6.74 9.02 -12.89
CA SER A 18 6.72 8.43 -14.22
C SER A 18 5.48 8.88 -14.99
N SER A 19 5.62 9.13 -16.28
CA SER A 19 4.51 9.43 -17.16
C SER A 19 3.94 8.17 -17.83
N SER A 20 4.34 6.99 -17.38
CA SER A 20 3.95 5.73 -18.01
C SER A 20 2.51 5.37 -17.66
N ASP A 21 1.65 5.35 -18.67
CA ASP A 21 0.27 4.92 -18.55
C ASP A 21 0.14 3.40 -18.36
N LYS A 22 1.26 2.69 -18.45
CA LYS A 22 1.27 1.22 -18.41
C LYS A 22 1.43 0.65 -17.02
N SER A 23 1.79 1.48 -16.04
CA SER A 23 2.00 1.01 -14.67
C SER A 23 0.68 1.03 -13.90
N TYR A 24 0.32 -0.11 -13.30
CA TYR A 24 -0.82 -0.19 -12.40
C TYR A 24 -0.67 0.77 -11.23
N THR A 25 0.54 0.86 -10.65
CA THR A 25 0.84 1.78 -9.56
C THR A 25 0.59 3.22 -9.99
N ASN A 26 1.04 3.60 -11.17
CA ASN A 26 0.82 4.96 -11.68
C ASN A 26 -0.67 5.25 -11.85
N LYS A 27 -1.44 4.27 -12.33
CA LYS A 27 -2.88 4.39 -12.47
C LYS A 27 -3.56 4.65 -11.12
N LEU A 28 -3.17 3.90 -10.09
CA LEU A 28 -3.70 4.09 -8.74
C LEU A 28 -3.35 5.45 -8.17
N LEU A 29 -2.11 5.90 -8.40
CA LEU A 29 -1.65 7.21 -7.90
C LEU A 29 -2.43 8.37 -8.52
N ASN A 30 -2.95 8.19 -9.73
CA ASN A 30 -3.64 9.23 -10.48
C ASN A 30 -5.17 9.08 -10.48
N ASP A 31 -5.70 8.05 -9.83
CA ASP A 31 -7.14 7.82 -9.75
C ASP A 31 -7.53 7.58 -8.30
N LYS A 32 -7.89 8.64 -7.61
CA LYS A 32 -8.17 8.60 -6.16
C LYS A 32 -9.32 7.66 -5.82
N ASN A 33 -10.37 7.66 -6.62
CA ASN A 33 -11.53 6.80 -6.35
C ASN A 33 -11.17 5.33 -6.50
N LEU A 34 -10.41 4.98 -7.52
CA LEU A 34 -9.94 3.62 -7.73
C LEU A 34 -9.03 3.20 -6.57
N CYS A 35 -8.12 4.08 -6.16
CA CYS A 35 -7.18 3.78 -5.07
C CYS A 35 -7.92 3.47 -3.76
N VAL A 36 -8.90 4.30 -3.40
CA VAL A 36 -9.74 4.10 -2.20
C VAL A 36 -10.50 2.78 -2.29
N SER A 37 -11.13 2.53 -3.44
CA SER A 37 -11.90 1.32 -3.69
C SER A 37 -11.04 0.06 -3.51
N LYS A 38 -9.81 0.10 -4.03
CA LYS A 38 -8.89 -1.03 -3.94
C LYS A 38 -8.39 -1.28 -2.52
N VAL A 39 -8.07 -0.23 -1.77
CA VAL A 39 -7.66 -0.38 -0.37
C VAL A 39 -8.76 -1.08 0.42
N LYS A 40 -10.00 -0.63 0.27
CA LYS A 40 -11.16 -1.23 0.97
C LYS A 40 -11.35 -2.69 0.57
N GLU A 41 -11.29 -2.98 -0.74
CA GLU A 41 -11.47 -4.32 -1.28
C GLU A 41 -10.43 -5.29 -0.73
N GLU A 42 -9.15 -4.87 -0.73
CA GLU A 42 -8.07 -5.75 -0.29
C GLU A 42 -8.13 -6.03 1.22
N ILE A 43 -8.58 -5.07 2.02
CA ILE A 43 -8.77 -5.29 3.46
C ILE A 43 -9.83 -6.36 3.69
N VAL A 44 -10.97 -6.29 2.98
CA VAL A 44 -12.03 -7.28 3.07
C VAL A 44 -11.51 -8.66 2.64
N GLU A 45 -10.77 -8.72 1.55
CA GLU A 45 -10.20 -9.98 1.07
C GLU A 45 -9.24 -10.61 2.07
N LEU A 46 -8.42 -9.79 2.76
CA LEU A 46 -7.56 -10.29 3.81
C LEU A 46 -8.38 -10.89 4.96
N ILE A 47 -9.40 -10.18 5.41
CA ILE A 47 -10.26 -10.65 6.49
C ILE A 47 -10.91 -11.99 6.11
N ASP A 48 -11.45 -12.08 4.90
CA ASP A 48 -12.06 -13.31 4.39
C ASP A 48 -11.04 -14.45 4.31
N SER A 49 -9.81 -14.16 3.87
CA SER A 49 -8.77 -15.17 3.75
C SER A 49 -8.38 -15.76 5.09
N VAL A 50 -8.36 -14.95 6.15
CA VAL A 50 -8.09 -15.43 7.51
C VAL A 50 -9.21 -16.35 7.98
N GLN A 51 -10.47 -15.94 7.77
CA GLN A 51 -11.64 -16.74 8.14
C GLN A 51 -11.69 -18.07 7.40
N ASN A 52 -11.31 -18.07 6.13
CA ASN A 52 -11.30 -19.26 5.27
C ASN A 52 -10.00 -20.05 5.35
N ASN A 53 -9.01 -19.55 6.09
CA ASN A 53 -7.68 -20.12 6.21
C ASN A 53 -7.03 -20.39 4.84
N SER A 54 -7.05 -19.39 3.96
CA SER A 54 -6.51 -19.50 2.60
C SER A 54 -5.82 -18.20 2.18
N ASN A 55 -4.69 -18.34 1.48
CA ASN A 55 -3.97 -17.23 0.84
C ASN A 55 -3.68 -16.02 1.73
N LYS A 56 -3.52 -16.24 3.04
CA LYS A 56 -3.36 -15.13 4.01
C LYS A 56 -2.14 -14.27 3.75
N ILE A 57 -1.03 -14.87 3.35
CA ILE A 57 0.20 -14.12 3.08
C ILE A 57 0.02 -13.29 1.81
N HIS A 58 -0.56 -13.89 0.76
CA HIS A 58 -0.83 -13.19 -0.49
C HIS A 58 -1.74 -11.98 -0.25
N GLU A 59 -2.84 -12.17 0.46
CA GLU A 59 -3.79 -11.09 0.72
C GLU A 59 -3.20 -10.02 1.64
N SER A 60 -2.34 -10.41 2.59
CA SER A 60 -1.62 -9.45 3.42
C SER A 60 -0.69 -8.58 2.59
N ALA A 61 0.01 -9.19 1.63
CA ALA A 61 0.89 -8.43 0.72
C ALA A 61 0.09 -7.45 -0.11
N ASP A 62 -1.08 -7.85 -0.60
CA ASP A 62 -1.96 -6.96 -1.38
C ASP A 62 -2.43 -5.76 -0.57
N VAL A 63 -2.78 -5.97 0.70
CA VAL A 63 -3.18 -4.88 1.59
C VAL A 63 -2.03 -3.90 1.78
N ILE A 64 -0.85 -4.39 2.10
CA ILE A 64 0.32 -3.53 2.32
C ILE A 64 0.65 -2.74 1.05
N TYR A 65 0.64 -3.41 -0.11
CA TYR A 65 0.91 -2.75 -1.38
C TYR A 65 -0.06 -1.58 -1.61
N HIS A 66 -1.36 -1.86 -1.55
CA HIS A 66 -2.37 -0.84 -1.83
C HIS A 66 -2.38 0.26 -0.78
N LEU A 67 -2.11 -0.08 0.49
CA LEU A 67 -2.01 0.91 1.54
C LEU A 67 -0.83 1.86 1.29
N MET A 68 0.34 1.33 0.91
CA MET A 68 1.49 2.18 0.62
C MET A 68 1.22 3.11 -0.57
N VAL A 69 0.57 2.61 -1.61
CA VAL A 69 0.18 3.44 -2.75
C VAL A 69 -0.78 4.55 -2.31
N TYR A 70 -1.77 4.21 -1.48
CA TYR A 70 -2.75 5.16 -0.98
C TYR A 70 -2.08 6.28 -0.18
N LEU A 71 -1.13 5.93 0.70
CA LEU A 71 -0.40 6.93 1.48
C LEU A 71 0.37 7.88 0.55
N GLU A 72 1.10 7.34 -0.42
CA GLU A 72 1.85 8.17 -1.37
C GLU A 72 0.93 9.03 -2.24
N ALA A 73 -0.22 8.50 -2.64
CA ALA A 73 -1.19 9.24 -3.45
C ALA A 73 -1.71 10.48 -2.70
N ASN A 74 -1.73 10.41 -1.37
CA ASN A 74 -2.22 11.49 -0.52
C ASN A 74 -1.11 12.27 0.17
N ASN A 75 0.14 12.10 -0.29
CA ASN A 75 1.32 12.80 0.24
C ASN A 75 1.54 12.55 1.74
N ILE A 76 1.16 11.37 2.21
CA ILE A 76 1.43 10.92 3.56
C ILE A 76 2.72 10.11 3.52
N LYS A 77 3.78 10.63 4.12
CA LYS A 77 5.08 9.95 4.11
C LYS A 77 5.09 8.83 5.15
N ILE A 78 5.51 7.63 4.71
CA ILE A 78 5.63 6.51 5.63
C ILE A 78 6.61 6.83 6.75
N GLU A 79 7.60 7.65 6.50
CA GLU A 79 8.57 8.08 7.53
C GLU A 79 7.85 8.77 8.70
N ASP A 80 6.88 9.62 8.41
CA ASP A 80 6.11 10.30 9.44
C ASP A 80 5.22 9.33 10.21
N VAL A 81 4.66 8.35 9.52
CA VAL A 81 3.88 7.29 10.18
C VAL A 81 4.76 6.49 11.13
N MET A 82 5.99 6.19 10.72
CA MET A 82 6.93 5.47 11.57
C MET A 82 7.28 6.27 12.82
N VAL A 83 7.48 7.58 12.69
CA VAL A 83 7.72 8.46 13.84
C VAL A 83 6.54 8.40 14.82
N GLU A 84 5.32 8.46 14.30
CA GLU A 84 4.11 8.39 15.13
C GLU A 84 4.03 7.04 15.86
N LEU A 85 4.33 5.95 15.18
CA LEU A 85 4.35 4.62 15.80
C LEU A 85 5.40 4.55 16.91
N GLY A 86 6.58 5.16 16.67
CA GLY A 86 7.61 5.25 17.69
C GLY A 86 7.14 6.01 18.94
N ASN A 87 6.41 7.10 18.72
CA ASN A 87 5.88 7.90 19.82
C ASN A 87 4.82 7.17 20.64
N ARG A 88 4.13 6.20 20.05
CA ARG A 88 3.11 5.41 20.74
C ARG A 88 3.67 4.22 21.50
N ARG A 89 4.94 3.93 21.36
CA ARG A 89 5.57 2.84 22.09
C ARG A 89 5.66 3.19 23.56
N LYS A 90 5.19 2.27 24.40
CA LYS A 90 5.23 2.44 25.86
C LYS A 90 6.12 1.41 26.49
#